data_93d385a5f0a028c701c97fe1687b4dd5
#
_entry.id   93d385a5f0a028c701c97fe1687b4dd5
#
_cell.length_a   1.000
_cell.length_b   1.000
_cell.length_c   1.000
_cell.angle_alpha   90.00
_cell.angle_beta   90.00
_cell.angle_gamma   90.00
#
_symmetry.space_group_name_H-M   'P 1'
#
loop_
_entity.id
_entity.type
_entity.pdbx_description
1 polymer ?
#
loop_
_entity_poly.entity_id
_entity_poly.type
_entity_poly.pdbx_seq_one_letter_code
_entity_poly.pdbx_strand_id
1 'polypeptide(L)'
;MAAARKKAGTARLLVSIAALVLALTSALAAYLAKKDETPVTLDEIPSYSGEAYVEINGNVPFFTEQDWTTDAFETYSELDALGRCGTAYANVCTEIMPTEPRGRIGSVRPSGWHTIRYNDLIEGNYLYNRCHLIGYQLAGENANPRNLITGTRYLNTTGMLPFENAVDDYVDETGNHVLYRVTPIFEGDDLVASGVLMEAYSVEDCGALAFCVYCYNVQPGIEID
;
A
#
# COMPACT_ATOMS: atom_id res chain seq x y z
N MET A 1 5.82 -60.28 -14.75
CA MET A 1 6.58 -59.48 -13.74
C MET A 1 6.99 -58.09 -14.26
N ALA A 2 7.35 -57.86 -15.52
CA ALA A 2 7.78 -56.55 -16.05
C ALA A 2 6.68 -55.46 -16.06
N ALA A 3 5.42 -55.80 -16.35
CA ALA A 3 4.30 -54.83 -16.38
C ALA A 3 3.93 -54.27 -14.99
N ALA A 4 4.06 -55.06 -13.94
CA ALA A 4 3.80 -54.61 -12.56
C ALA A 4 4.89 -53.66 -12.07
N ARG A 5 6.16 -53.85 -12.43
CA ARG A 5 7.27 -52.97 -12.11
C ARG A 5 7.14 -51.60 -12.81
N LYS A 6 6.66 -51.61 -14.07
CA LYS A 6 6.44 -50.35 -14.85
C LYS A 6 5.31 -49.51 -14.24
N LYS A 7 4.19 -50.14 -13.82
CA LYS A 7 3.08 -49.45 -13.13
C LYS A 7 3.51 -48.85 -11.77
N ALA A 8 4.31 -49.57 -10.99
CA ALA A 8 4.83 -49.09 -9.70
C ALA A 8 5.79 -47.91 -9.87
N GLY A 9 6.62 -47.88 -10.93
CA GLY A 9 7.50 -46.77 -11.25
C GLY A 9 6.74 -45.51 -11.64
N THR A 10 5.71 -45.64 -12.47
CA THR A 10 4.86 -44.52 -12.90
C THR A 10 4.05 -43.94 -11.71
N ALA A 11 3.51 -44.78 -10.84
CA ALA A 11 2.80 -44.33 -9.64
C ALA A 11 3.73 -43.55 -8.68
N ARG A 12 4.97 -44.06 -8.47
CA ARG A 12 5.95 -43.34 -7.65
C ARG A 12 6.34 -41.98 -8.25
N LEU A 13 6.52 -41.93 -9.57
CA LEU A 13 6.82 -40.64 -10.26
C LEU A 13 5.68 -39.64 -10.12
N LEU A 14 4.42 -40.08 -10.29
CA LEU A 14 3.24 -39.21 -10.14
C LEU A 14 3.10 -38.69 -8.71
N VAL A 15 3.34 -39.53 -7.69
CA VAL A 15 3.34 -39.11 -6.28
C VAL A 15 4.44 -38.09 -6.01
N SER A 16 5.63 -38.27 -6.58
CA SER A 16 6.74 -37.32 -6.42
C SER A 16 6.45 -35.98 -7.09
N ILE A 17 5.84 -36.00 -8.28
CA ILE A 17 5.42 -34.75 -8.98
C ILE A 17 4.33 -34.03 -8.19
N ALA A 18 3.32 -34.74 -7.68
CA ALA A 18 2.26 -34.18 -6.87
C ALA A 18 2.81 -33.53 -5.57
N ALA A 19 3.75 -34.21 -4.90
CA ALA A 19 4.41 -33.68 -3.71
C ALA A 19 5.23 -32.42 -4.02
N LEU A 20 5.93 -32.37 -5.16
CA LEU A 20 6.69 -31.19 -5.60
C LEU A 20 5.77 -30.02 -5.91
N VAL A 21 4.68 -30.25 -6.63
CA VAL A 21 3.67 -29.23 -6.93
C VAL A 21 3.06 -28.68 -5.65
N LEU A 22 2.70 -29.54 -4.69
CA LEU A 22 2.16 -29.13 -3.40
C LEU A 22 3.18 -28.29 -2.59
N ALA A 23 4.45 -28.67 -2.60
CA ALA A 23 5.51 -27.94 -1.94
C ALA A 23 5.73 -26.55 -2.58
N LEU A 24 5.71 -26.48 -3.92
CA LEU A 24 5.83 -25.22 -4.66
C LEU A 24 4.63 -24.29 -4.43
N THR A 25 3.41 -24.85 -4.42
CA THR A 25 2.20 -24.03 -4.14
C THR A 25 2.17 -23.54 -2.70
N SER A 26 2.58 -24.36 -1.73
CA SER A 26 2.69 -23.90 -0.33
C SER A 26 3.81 -22.88 -0.13
N ALA A 27 4.95 -23.03 -0.79
CA ALA A 27 6.03 -22.05 -0.75
C ALA A 27 5.61 -20.71 -1.39
N LEU A 28 4.90 -20.77 -2.53
CA LEU A 28 4.34 -19.58 -3.18
C LEU A 28 3.28 -18.92 -2.30
N ALA A 29 2.38 -19.68 -1.69
CA ALA A 29 1.38 -19.15 -0.77
C ALA A 29 2.02 -18.48 0.46
N ALA A 30 3.06 -19.09 1.04
CA ALA A 30 3.82 -18.52 2.15
C ALA A 30 4.60 -17.26 1.73
N TYR A 31 5.15 -17.24 0.51
CA TYR A 31 5.81 -16.04 -0.05
C TYR A 31 4.82 -14.90 -0.26
N LEU A 32 3.64 -15.20 -0.85
CA LEU A 32 2.60 -14.20 -1.06
C LEU A 32 2.04 -13.67 0.26
N ALA A 33 1.79 -14.55 1.25
CA ALA A 33 1.35 -14.14 2.59
C ALA A 33 2.38 -13.23 3.27
N LYS A 34 3.67 -13.55 3.16
CA LYS A 34 4.74 -12.72 3.73
C LYS A 34 4.89 -11.36 3.03
N LYS A 35 4.52 -11.28 1.74
CA LYS A 35 4.54 -10.02 0.98
C LYS A 35 3.44 -9.05 1.43
N ASP A 36 2.35 -9.57 2.01
CA ASP A 36 1.24 -8.78 2.54
C ASP A 36 1.40 -8.45 4.04
N GLU A 37 2.44 -8.99 4.73
CA GLU A 37 2.72 -8.63 6.12
C GLU A 37 3.27 -7.20 6.19
N THR A 38 2.62 -6.39 7.02
CA THR A 38 3.11 -5.05 7.36
C THR A 38 4.45 -5.17 8.08
N PRO A 39 5.51 -4.51 7.61
CA PRO A 39 6.83 -4.62 8.23
C PRO A 39 6.89 -3.98 9.63
N VAL A 40 5.85 -3.22 10.00
CA VAL A 40 5.73 -2.49 11.28
C VAL A 40 4.35 -2.73 11.86
N THR A 41 4.29 -2.99 13.15
CA THR A 41 3.05 -3.11 13.91
C THR A 41 2.69 -1.78 14.60
N LEU A 42 1.42 -1.59 14.97
CA LEU A 42 0.97 -0.36 15.61
C LEU A 42 1.73 -0.06 16.92
N ASP A 43 2.11 -1.09 17.67
CA ASP A 43 2.86 -0.96 18.93
C ASP A 43 4.29 -0.41 18.74
N GLU A 44 4.84 -0.51 17.52
CA GLU A 44 6.16 0.00 17.16
C GLU A 44 6.12 1.45 16.68
N ILE A 45 4.92 1.99 16.45
CA ILE A 45 4.71 3.36 15.99
C ILE A 45 4.59 4.29 17.20
N PRO A 46 5.40 5.38 17.26
CA PRO A 46 5.24 6.38 18.31
C PRO A 46 3.82 6.97 18.33
N SER A 47 3.32 7.26 19.53
CA SER A 47 2.03 7.94 19.67
C SER A 47 2.07 9.32 19.01
N TYR A 48 0.93 9.75 18.47
CA TYR A 48 0.78 11.09 17.90
C TYR A 48 1.20 12.20 18.90
N SER A 49 2.07 13.08 18.48
CA SER A 49 2.63 14.16 19.32
C SER A 49 2.47 15.56 18.71
N GLY A 50 1.62 15.69 17.69
CA GLY A 50 1.34 16.98 17.02
C GLY A 50 1.86 17.07 15.58
N GLU A 51 2.80 16.21 15.18
CA GLU A 51 3.32 16.16 13.81
C GLU A 51 2.48 15.22 12.94
N ALA A 52 2.29 15.58 11.65
CA ALA A 52 1.45 14.82 10.73
C ALA A 52 1.99 13.41 10.44
N TYR A 53 3.30 13.23 10.57
CA TYR A 53 3.98 11.96 10.33
C TYR A 53 5.17 11.78 11.30
N VAL A 54 5.70 10.56 11.31
CA VAL A 54 6.93 10.20 12.00
C VAL A 54 7.78 9.31 11.10
N GLU A 55 9.09 9.49 11.15
CA GLU A 55 10.03 8.59 10.46
C GLU A 55 10.06 7.22 11.12
N ILE A 56 10.01 6.18 10.31
CA ILE A 56 10.08 4.78 10.72
C ILE A 56 11.40 4.19 10.22
N ASN A 57 11.97 3.25 10.95
CA ASN A 57 13.21 2.57 10.59
C ASN A 57 14.37 3.52 10.21
N GLY A 58 14.46 4.67 10.89
CA GLY A 58 15.48 5.69 10.57
C GLY A 58 15.31 6.28 9.17
N ASN A 59 14.07 6.36 8.67
CA ASN A 59 13.70 6.83 7.34
C ASN A 59 14.20 5.94 6.19
N VAL A 60 14.51 4.66 6.47
CA VAL A 60 14.96 3.68 5.47
C VAL A 60 13.81 2.75 5.13
N PRO A 61 13.37 2.68 3.85
CA PRO A 61 12.30 1.77 3.44
C PRO A 61 12.71 0.30 3.59
N PHE A 62 11.71 -0.57 3.75
CA PHE A 62 11.90 -2.02 3.92
C PHE A 62 12.03 -2.78 2.59
N PHE A 63 12.29 -2.09 1.48
CA PHE A 63 12.61 -2.74 0.21
C PHE A 63 13.96 -3.46 0.28
N THR A 64 14.05 -4.56 -0.43
CA THR A 64 15.27 -5.36 -0.56
C THR A 64 15.73 -5.38 -2.02
N GLU A 65 16.95 -5.83 -2.29
CA GLU A 65 17.45 -5.99 -3.66
C GLU A 65 16.54 -6.85 -4.56
N GLN A 66 15.71 -7.72 -3.96
CA GLN A 66 14.75 -8.55 -4.68
C GLN A 66 13.54 -7.78 -5.19
N ASP A 67 13.27 -6.61 -4.61
CA ASP A 67 12.18 -5.72 -5.00
C ASP A 67 12.61 -4.78 -6.15
N TRP A 68 13.90 -4.60 -6.37
CA TRP A 68 14.42 -3.65 -7.35
C TRP A 68 14.12 -4.08 -8.77
N THR A 69 13.34 -3.30 -9.47
CA THR A 69 12.97 -3.50 -10.86
C THR A 69 12.67 -2.17 -11.53
N THR A 70 12.89 -2.11 -12.84
CA THR A 70 12.45 -1.01 -13.71
C THR A 70 11.23 -1.42 -14.54
N ASP A 71 10.62 -2.57 -14.25
CA ASP A 71 9.34 -2.93 -14.85
C ASP A 71 8.21 -2.09 -14.24
N ALA A 72 7.40 -1.47 -15.06
CA ALA A 72 6.22 -0.73 -14.63
C ALA A 72 5.16 -1.69 -14.06
N PHE A 73 4.67 -1.42 -12.86
CA PHE A 73 3.57 -2.17 -12.26
C PHE A 73 2.81 -1.36 -11.22
N GLU A 74 1.56 -1.76 -10.99
CA GLU A 74 0.77 -1.37 -9.83
C GLU A 74 -0.02 -2.58 -9.31
N THR A 75 -0.11 -2.74 -8.02
CA THR A 75 -0.83 -3.83 -7.36
C THR A 75 -1.57 -3.32 -6.13
N TYR A 76 -2.74 -3.88 -5.89
CA TYR A 76 -3.61 -3.54 -4.77
C TYR A 76 -4.08 -4.83 -4.12
N SER A 77 -3.80 -5.00 -2.83
CA SER A 77 -4.27 -6.17 -2.08
C SER A 77 -5.78 -6.29 -2.12
N GLU A 78 -6.30 -7.51 -2.07
CA GLU A 78 -7.74 -7.73 -1.92
C GLU A 78 -8.22 -7.10 -0.60
N LEU A 79 -9.48 -6.68 -0.57
CA LEU A 79 -10.10 -6.22 0.66
C LEU A 79 -10.17 -7.39 1.65
N ASP A 80 -9.91 -7.12 2.92
CA ASP A 80 -10.04 -8.13 3.96
C ASP A 80 -11.52 -8.48 4.28
N ALA A 81 -11.75 -9.36 5.25
CA ALA A 81 -13.08 -9.79 5.64
C ALA A 81 -13.98 -8.66 6.19
N LEU A 82 -13.39 -7.56 6.63
CA LEU A 82 -14.07 -6.35 7.10
C LEU A 82 -14.24 -5.30 5.99
N GLY A 83 -13.78 -5.59 4.77
CA GLY A 83 -13.80 -4.69 3.63
C GLY A 83 -12.75 -3.57 3.70
N ARG A 84 -11.69 -3.76 4.48
CA ARG A 84 -10.58 -2.81 4.62
C ARG A 84 -9.54 -3.03 3.52
N CYS A 85 -8.90 -1.94 3.08
CA CYS A 85 -7.77 -2.03 2.16
C CYS A 85 -6.55 -2.66 2.84
N GLY A 86 -5.82 -3.48 2.09
CA GLY A 86 -4.46 -3.86 2.42
C GLY A 86 -3.44 -2.97 1.71
N THR A 87 -2.22 -3.48 1.52
CA THR A 87 -1.12 -2.76 0.89
C THR A 87 -1.43 -2.42 -0.57
N ALA A 88 -1.12 -1.18 -0.95
CA ALA A 88 -0.99 -0.73 -2.34
C ALA A 88 0.50 -0.56 -2.67
N TYR A 89 0.93 -1.11 -3.80
CA TYR A 89 2.34 -1.13 -4.19
C TYR A 89 2.50 -0.90 -5.70
N ALA A 90 3.34 0.04 -6.08
CA ALA A 90 3.63 0.37 -7.47
C ALA A 90 5.13 0.62 -7.68
N ASN A 91 5.57 0.45 -8.91
CA ASN A 91 6.81 1.04 -9.40
C ASN A 91 6.42 2.25 -10.22
N VAL A 92 6.38 3.42 -9.56
CA VAL A 92 5.93 4.67 -10.16
C VAL A 92 6.91 5.12 -11.23
N CYS A 93 6.39 5.34 -12.43
CA CYS A 93 7.14 5.77 -13.60
C CYS A 93 6.18 6.46 -14.57
N THR A 94 6.71 7.13 -15.58
CA THR A 94 5.91 7.86 -16.57
C THR A 94 4.88 7.00 -17.29
N GLU A 95 5.10 5.66 -17.36
CA GLU A 95 4.21 4.73 -18.05
C GLU A 95 2.87 4.51 -17.34
N ILE A 96 2.85 4.59 -16.00
CA ILE A 96 1.62 4.40 -15.19
C ILE A 96 1.02 5.72 -14.70
N MET A 97 1.74 6.84 -14.82
CA MET A 97 1.23 8.15 -14.45
C MET A 97 0.05 8.55 -15.36
N PRO A 98 -0.90 9.37 -14.84
CA PRO A 98 -2.14 9.64 -15.56
C PRO A 98 -1.91 10.46 -16.83
N THR A 99 -2.54 10.03 -17.91
CA THR A 99 -2.62 10.79 -19.18
C THR A 99 -3.95 11.53 -19.34
N GLU A 100 -4.91 11.28 -18.44
CA GLU A 100 -6.26 11.86 -18.45
C GLU A 100 -6.54 12.63 -17.16
N PRO A 101 -7.43 13.62 -17.16
CA PRO A 101 -7.81 14.32 -15.94
C PRO A 101 -8.50 13.39 -14.93
N ARG A 102 -8.26 13.64 -13.65
CA ARG A 102 -8.86 12.89 -12.54
C ARG A 102 -10.39 12.86 -12.62
N GLY A 103 -10.96 11.67 -12.55
CA GLY A 103 -12.39 11.43 -12.52
C GLY A 103 -13.02 11.60 -11.13
N ARG A 104 -14.34 11.35 -11.05
CA ARG A 104 -15.07 11.38 -9.78
C ARG A 104 -14.91 10.03 -9.04
N ILE A 105 -14.67 10.11 -7.73
CA ILE A 105 -14.50 8.95 -6.84
C ILE A 105 -15.63 8.81 -5.82
N GLY A 106 -16.67 9.63 -5.90
CA GLY A 106 -17.76 9.71 -4.92
C GLY A 106 -18.62 8.44 -4.80
N SER A 107 -18.56 7.53 -5.77
CA SER A 107 -19.26 6.23 -5.74
C SER A 107 -18.61 5.22 -4.81
N VAL A 108 -17.31 5.32 -4.56
CA VAL A 108 -16.58 4.41 -3.67
C VAL A 108 -16.89 4.77 -2.22
N ARG A 109 -17.15 3.74 -1.41
CA ARG A 109 -17.33 3.85 0.05
C ARG A 109 -16.32 2.94 0.74
N PRO A 110 -15.17 3.47 1.14
CA PRO A 110 -14.17 2.70 1.89
C PRO A 110 -14.74 2.18 3.22
N SER A 111 -14.06 1.25 3.86
CA SER A 111 -14.41 0.80 5.21
C SER A 111 -14.54 2.00 6.16
N GLY A 112 -15.52 1.96 7.07
CA GLY A 112 -15.80 3.04 8.03
C GLY A 112 -16.28 4.36 7.40
N TRP A 113 -16.63 4.39 6.09
CA TRP A 113 -17.03 5.63 5.43
C TRP A 113 -18.33 6.21 5.99
N HIS A 114 -18.22 7.41 6.52
CA HIS A 114 -19.36 8.25 6.88
C HIS A 114 -19.03 9.73 6.65
N THR A 115 -20.03 10.59 6.64
CA THR A 115 -19.87 12.01 6.38
C THR A 115 -20.02 12.79 7.67
N ILE A 116 -18.94 13.44 8.13
CA ILE A 116 -18.97 14.35 9.28
C ILE A 116 -18.52 15.73 8.79
N ARG A 117 -19.23 16.77 9.25
CA ARG A 117 -18.89 18.17 8.92
C ARG A 117 -18.57 18.96 10.18
N TYR A 118 -17.45 19.69 10.09
CA TYR A 118 -17.04 20.67 11.07
C TYR A 118 -16.88 22.01 10.35
N ASN A 119 -17.94 22.82 10.37
CA ASN A 119 -17.90 24.13 9.76
C ASN A 119 -16.88 25.02 10.51
N ASP A 120 -16.06 25.72 9.75
CA ASP A 120 -15.05 26.69 10.24
C ASP A 120 -13.86 26.06 11.03
N LEU A 121 -13.82 24.75 11.21
CA LEU A 121 -12.70 24.05 11.90
C LEU A 121 -11.79 23.28 10.93
N ILE A 122 -12.34 22.84 9.80
CA ILE A 122 -11.61 22.05 8.80
C ILE A 122 -11.75 22.75 7.46
N GLU A 123 -10.65 22.91 6.74
CA GLU A 123 -10.67 23.38 5.36
C GLU A 123 -11.54 22.43 4.50
N GLY A 124 -12.55 22.99 3.81
CA GLY A 124 -13.54 22.22 3.06
C GLY A 124 -14.66 21.62 3.92
N ASN A 125 -14.63 21.83 5.24
CA ASN A 125 -15.66 21.45 6.21
C ASN A 125 -15.92 19.95 6.44
N TYR A 126 -15.23 19.05 5.76
CA TYR A 126 -15.41 17.61 5.91
C TYR A 126 -14.24 16.97 6.64
N LEU A 127 -14.55 16.21 7.71
CA LEU A 127 -13.54 15.47 8.46
C LEU A 127 -12.88 14.42 7.57
N TYR A 128 -13.68 13.60 6.91
CA TYR A 128 -13.18 12.50 6.11
C TYR A 128 -13.17 12.79 4.61
N ASN A 129 -12.11 12.33 3.98
CA ASN A 129 -11.90 12.28 2.56
C ASN A 129 -11.78 10.81 2.13
N ARG A 130 -12.04 10.54 0.86
CA ARG A 130 -11.59 9.31 0.21
C ARG A 130 -10.12 9.51 -0.13
N CYS A 131 -9.25 9.02 0.74
CA CYS A 131 -7.80 9.10 0.53
C CYS A 131 -7.35 7.96 -0.37
N HIS A 132 -6.67 8.27 -1.45
CA HIS A 132 -5.93 7.27 -2.19
C HIS A 132 -4.73 6.80 -1.35
N LEU A 133 -4.42 5.50 -1.40
CA LEU A 133 -3.16 4.97 -0.89
C LEU A 133 -2.02 5.35 -1.85
N ILE A 134 -2.19 5.09 -3.15
CA ILE A 134 -1.34 5.63 -4.20
C ILE A 134 -2.11 6.75 -4.88
N GLY A 135 -1.61 7.98 -4.79
CA GLY A 135 -2.23 9.17 -5.35
C GLY A 135 -2.50 9.05 -6.85
N TYR A 136 -3.59 9.67 -7.33
CA TYR A 136 -3.95 9.64 -8.75
C TYR A 136 -2.81 10.12 -9.66
N GLN A 137 -2.04 11.13 -9.24
CA GLN A 137 -0.90 11.65 -9.99
C GLN A 137 0.20 10.61 -10.21
N LEU A 138 0.30 9.59 -9.36
CA LEU A 138 1.38 8.61 -9.39
C LEU A 138 1.08 7.38 -10.26
N ALA A 139 -0.19 6.95 -10.34
CA ALA A 139 -0.55 5.70 -11.03
C ALA A 139 -1.82 5.80 -11.90
N GLY A 140 -2.45 6.97 -12.02
CA GLY A 140 -3.67 7.13 -12.83
C GLY A 140 -4.89 6.34 -12.34
N GLU A 141 -4.78 5.59 -11.24
CA GLU A 141 -5.84 4.75 -10.69
C GLU A 141 -6.87 5.60 -9.94
N ASN A 142 -8.09 5.69 -10.45
CA ASN A 142 -9.06 6.68 -9.97
C ASN A 142 -10.02 6.16 -8.90
N ALA A 143 -10.94 5.28 -9.26
CA ALA A 143 -12.08 4.88 -8.42
C ALA A 143 -11.97 3.40 -7.96
N ASN A 144 -10.77 2.97 -7.67
CA ASN A 144 -10.49 1.62 -7.19
C ASN A 144 -10.81 1.50 -5.69
N PRO A 145 -11.75 0.64 -5.26
CA PRO A 145 -12.05 0.46 -3.85
C PRO A 145 -10.89 -0.12 -3.03
N ARG A 146 -9.90 -0.77 -3.66
CA ARG A 146 -8.70 -1.30 -3.00
C ARG A 146 -7.61 -0.24 -2.80
N ASN A 147 -7.77 0.94 -3.42
CA ASN A 147 -6.84 2.07 -3.32
C ASN A 147 -7.42 3.25 -2.54
N LEU A 148 -8.59 3.11 -1.92
CA LEU A 148 -9.27 4.21 -1.25
C LEU A 148 -9.60 3.83 0.20
N ILE A 149 -9.13 4.65 1.14
CA ILE A 149 -9.45 4.53 2.57
C ILE A 149 -10.25 5.73 3.07
N THR A 150 -10.90 5.57 4.21
CA THR A 150 -11.47 6.67 4.97
C THR A 150 -10.34 7.37 5.74
N GLY A 151 -9.91 8.51 5.25
CA GLY A 151 -8.85 9.29 5.87
C GLY A 151 -9.31 10.70 6.23
N THR A 152 -8.71 11.30 7.24
CA THR A 152 -8.97 12.68 7.60
C THR A 152 -8.48 13.65 6.52
N ARG A 153 -9.01 14.88 6.54
CA ARG A 153 -8.46 15.92 5.68
C ARG A 153 -6.97 16.15 5.96
N TYR A 154 -6.59 16.13 7.24
CA TYR A 154 -5.21 16.33 7.67
C TYR A 154 -4.28 15.21 7.19
N LEU A 155 -4.65 13.93 7.36
CA LEU A 155 -3.91 12.83 6.78
C LEU A 155 -3.69 13.03 5.28
N ASN A 156 -4.78 13.32 4.55
CA ASN A 156 -4.74 13.39 3.08
C ASN A 156 -3.85 14.54 2.58
N THR A 157 -3.92 15.73 3.20
CA THR A 157 -3.30 16.95 2.64
C THR A 157 -2.01 17.38 3.34
N THR A 158 -1.85 17.02 4.62
CA THR A 158 -0.68 17.41 5.41
C THR A 158 0.23 16.21 5.66
N GLY A 159 -0.35 15.02 5.85
CA GLY A 159 0.40 13.79 6.04
C GLY A 159 0.94 13.25 4.71
N MET A 160 0.06 12.79 3.83
CA MET A 160 0.44 12.02 2.64
C MET A 160 0.91 12.87 1.46
N LEU A 161 0.17 13.93 1.12
CA LEU A 161 0.40 14.72 -0.10
C LEU A 161 1.85 15.24 -0.29
N PRO A 162 2.58 15.69 0.74
CA PRO A 162 3.98 16.11 0.55
C PRO A 162 4.89 14.99 0.03
N PHE A 163 4.67 13.75 0.47
CA PHE A 163 5.43 12.58 0.04
C PHE A 163 5.01 12.11 -1.37
N GLU A 164 3.71 12.17 -1.68
CA GLU A 164 3.21 11.91 -3.02
C GLU A 164 3.81 12.90 -4.03
N ASN A 165 3.81 14.19 -3.70
CA ASN A 165 4.41 15.21 -4.55
C ASN A 165 5.93 15.01 -4.72
N ALA A 166 6.64 14.60 -3.68
CA ALA A 166 8.08 14.31 -3.80
C ALA A 166 8.38 13.17 -4.78
N VAL A 167 7.50 12.14 -4.83
CA VAL A 167 7.62 11.05 -5.80
C VAL A 167 7.27 11.55 -7.22
N ASP A 168 6.18 12.31 -7.35
CA ASP A 168 5.71 12.90 -8.61
C ASP A 168 6.78 13.78 -9.25
N ASP A 169 7.25 14.77 -8.49
CA ASP A 169 8.30 15.70 -8.92
C ASP A 169 9.58 14.96 -9.33
N TYR A 170 9.99 13.94 -8.53
CA TYR A 170 11.20 13.17 -8.82
C TYR A 170 11.09 12.38 -10.13
N VAL A 171 9.94 11.71 -10.37
CA VAL A 171 9.73 10.96 -11.63
C VAL A 171 9.67 11.91 -12.82
N ASP A 172 9.00 13.05 -12.68
CA ASP A 172 8.90 14.07 -13.73
C ASP A 172 10.28 14.69 -14.08
N GLU A 173 11.14 14.91 -13.07
CA GLU A 173 12.45 15.52 -13.27
C GLU A 173 13.49 14.53 -13.84
N THR A 174 13.44 13.27 -13.43
CA THR A 174 14.49 12.28 -13.74
C THR A 174 14.10 11.25 -14.79
N GLY A 175 12.82 10.92 -14.89
CA GLY A 175 12.32 9.78 -15.65
C GLY A 175 12.66 8.42 -15.00
N ASN A 176 13.22 8.39 -13.81
CA ASN A 176 13.57 7.18 -13.09
C ASN A 176 12.33 6.54 -12.43
N HIS A 177 12.47 5.26 -12.06
CA HIS A 177 11.43 4.50 -11.39
C HIS A 177 11.52 4.66 -9.86
N VAL A 178 10.36 4.73 -9.21
CA VAL A 178 10.26 4.78 -7.75
C VAL A 178 9.38 3.64 -7.25
N LEU A 179 9.96 2.67 -6.56
CA LEU A 179 9.20 1.72 -5.76
C LEU A 179 8.45 2.52 -4.68
N TYR A 180 7.12 2.46 -4.70
CA TYR A 180 6.26 3.19 -3.80
C TYR A 180 5.21 2.27 -3.20
N ARG A 181 5.23 2.13 -1.87
CA ARG A 181 4.33 1.23 -1.14
C ARG A 181 3.63 1.98 -0.02
N VAL A 182 2.32 1.80 0.07
CA VAL A 182 1.50 2.39 1.12
C VAL A 182 0.68 1.29 1.78
N THR A 183 0.84 1.16 3.09
CA THR A 183 0.19 0.13 3.90
C THR A 183 -0.66 0.79 4.98
N PRO A 184 -2.00 0.70 4.93
CA PRO A 184 -2.86 1.17 6.00
C PRO A 184 -2.74 0.25 7.22
N ILE A 185 -2.62 0.84 8.41
CA ILE A 185 -2.49 0.11 9.67
C ILE A 185 -3.76 0.32 10.48
N PHE A 186 -4.41 -0.78 10.86
CA PHE A 186 -5.66 -0.78 11.62
C PHE A 186 -5.42 -1.34 13.02
N GLU A 187 -6.16 -0.84 14.00
CA GLU A 187 -6.22 -1.41 15.34
C GLU A 187 -7.36 -2.42 15.41
N GLY A 188 -7.06 -3.66 15.78
CA GLY A 188 -8.07 -4.72 15.92
C GLY A 188 -9.04 -4.79 14.73
N ASP A 189 -10.33 -4.66 15.01
CA ASP A 189 -11.42 -4.71 14.02
C ASP A 189 -11.89 -3.32 13.55
N ASP A 190 -11.13 -2.27 13.82
CA ASP A 190 -11.47 -0.91 13.40
C ASP A 190 -11.57 -0.82 11.88
N LEU A 191 -12.62 -0.10 11.43
CA LEU A 191 -12.89 0.08 10.00
C LEU A 191 -12.16 1.28 9.38
N VAL A 192 -11.61 2.16 10.23
CA VAL A 192 -10.80 3.31 9.83
C VAL A 192 -9.37 3.05 10.27
N ALA A 193 -8.42 3.21 9.38
CA ALA A 193 -7.01 3.00 9.69
C ALA A 193 -6.51 4.03 10.70
N SER A 194 -5.68 3.63 11.65
CA SER A 194 -4.98 4.53 12.59
C SER A 194 -4.00 5.46 11.86
N GLY A 195 -3.54 5.05 10.69
CA GLY A 195 -2.68 5.79 9.78
C GLY A 195 -2.17 4.91 8.65
N VAL A 196 -1.20 5.42 7.90
CA VAL A 196 -0.59 4.71 6.78
C VAL A 196 0.94 4.73 6.88
N LEU A 197 1.58 3.60 6.64
CA LEU A 197 3.01 3.51 6.41
C LEU A 197 3.25 3.79 4.93
N MET A 198 4.08 4.78 4.62
CA MET A 198 4.47 5.16 3.26
C MET A 198 5.96 4.94 3.07
N GLU A 199 6.32 4.26 2.00
CA GLU A 199 7.70 3.92 1.68
C GLU A 199 7.98 4.25 0.21
N ALA A 200 9.14 4.82 -0.05
CA ALA A 200 9.62 5.07 -1.41
C ALA A 200 11.10 4.76 -1.55
N TYR A 201 11.51 4.36 -2.76
CA TYR A 201 12.91 4.12 -3.12
C TYR A 201 13.11 4.27 -4.62
N SER A 202 13.95 5.22 -5.05
CA SER A 202 14.32 5.36 -6.46
C SER A 202 15.32 4.29 -6.87
N VAL A 203 15.04 3.62 -8.00
CA VAL A 203 15.70 2.36 -8.36
C VAL A 203 17.05 2.61 -9.04
N GLU A 204 17.11 3.44 -10.08
CA GLU A 204 18.27 3.58 -10.96
C GLU A 204 19.47 4.25 -10.28
N ASP A 205 19.21 5.13 -9.31
CA ASP A 205 20.25 5.87 -8.60
C ASP A 205 20.43 5.42 -7.13
N CYS A 206 19.89 4.24 -6.82
CA CYS A 206 20.05 3.57 -5.53
C CYS A 206 19.57 4.41 -4.34
N GLY A 207 18.38 5.02 -4.47
CA GLY A 207 17.68 5.67 -3.38
C GLY A 207 18.05 7.14 -3.19
N ALA A 208 18.35 7.90 -4.28
CA ALA A 208 18.44 9.35 -4.20
C ALA A 208 17.14 9.98 -3.69
N LEU A 209 15.99 9.39 -4.04
CA LEU A 209 14.73 9.57 -3.33
C LEU A 209 14.44 8.31 -2.51
N ALA A 210 14.45 8.42 -1.19
CA ALA A 210 14.06 7.34 -0.29
C ALA A 210 13.42 7.89 0.97
N PHE A 211 12.34 7.25 1.44
CA PHE A 211 11.72 7.54 2.73
C PHE A 211 10.94 6.34 3.27
N CYS A 212 10.77 6.33 4.59
CA CYS A 212 9.90 5.42 5.32
C CYS A 212 9.24 6.18 6.46
N VAL A 213 7.97 6.52 6.31
CA VAL A 213 7.23 7.37 7.22
C VAL A 213 5.86 6.78 7.54
N TYR A 214 5.40 7.00 8.78
CA TYR A 214 4.03 6.73 9.17
C TYR A 214 3.25 8.03 9.30
N CYS A 215 2.19 8.18 8.52
CA CYS A 215 1.29 9.33 8.55
C CYS A 215 0.07 9.02 9.40
N TYR A 216 -0.19 9.83 10.42
CA TYR A 216 -1.29 9.62 11.38
C TYR A 216 -2.65 10.00 10.79
N ASN A 217 -3.65 9.15 10.99
CA ASN A 217 -5.02 9.45 10.58
C ASN A 217 -5.78 10.23 11.67
N VAL A 218 -5.32 11.41 11.94
CA VAL A 218 -5.86 12.33 12.95
C VAL A 218 -6.35 13.62 12.29
N GLN A 219 -7.13 14.40 13.04
CA GLN A 219 -7.46 15.78 12.67
C GLN A 219 -7.20 16.66 13.88
N PRO A 220 -6.18 17.56 13.84
CA PRO A 220 -5.88 18.45 14.95
C PRO A 220 -7.10 19.23 15.44
N GLY A 221 -7.32 19.24 16.75
CA GLY A 221 -8.46 19.91 17.39
C GLY A 221 -9.77 19.12 17.36
N ILE A 222 -9.79 17.90 16.83
CA ILE A 222 -10.96 17.01 16.81
C ILE A 222 -10.52 15.66 17.37
N GLU A 223 -11.25 15.19 18.38
CA GLU A 223 -11.13 13.82 18.89
C GLU A 223 -11.92 12.89 17.95
N ILE A 224 -11.30 11.83 17.52
CA ILE A 224 -11.90 10.81 16.64
C ILE A 224 -12.01 9.55 17.48
N ASP A 225 -13.27 9.14 17.77
CA ASP A 225 -13.62 7.92 18.51
C ASP A 225 -13.70 6.71 17.54
#